data_bfd02017e0bfe21416e7ffc07966ef28
#
_entry.id   bfd02017e0bfe21416e7ffc07966ef28
#
_cell.length_a   1.000
_cell.length_b   1.000
_cell.length_c   1.000
_cell.angle_alpha   90.00
_cell.angle_beta   90.00
_cell.angle_gamma   90.00
#
_symmetry.space_group_name_H-M   'P 1'
#
loop_
_entity.id
_entity.type
_entity.pdbx_description
1 polymer ?
#
loop_
_entity_poly.entity_id
_entity_poly.type
_entity_poly.pdbx_seq_one_letter_code
_entity_poly.pdbx_strand_id
1 'polypeptide(L)'
;MKHTDFARILTRYLSEFLPGQRNVSPNTIRSYRDAFKQMLKFFIDSYRLTPERITFKDITVDRIKEFLLWLEKERCVSINTRNQRLAAIHSFFRYAQSEYPDILYESQRILGIPFKKTNHASIQYLSMECLKLLLEQPDTFTKKGRR
;
A
#
# COMPACT_ATOMS: atom_id res chain seq x y z
N MET A 1 -17.11 19.45 6.61
CA MET A 1 -17.01 18.53 5.50
C MET A 1 -17.07 17.08 5.98
N LYS A 2 -17.88 16.30 5.31
CA LYS A 2 -18.04 14.92 5.71
C LYS A 2 -16.91 14.05 5.14
N HIS A 3 -16.36 13.23 6.01
CA HIS A 3 -15.39 12.23 5.55
C HIS A 3 -16.12 11.04 4.97
N THR A 4 -15.51 10.43 3.97
CA THR A 4 -16.08 9.21 3.41
C THR A 4 -15.94 8.06 4.41
N ASP A 5 -16.67 6.98 4.17
CA ASP A 5 -16.56 5.79 5.02
C ASP A 5 -15.12 5.27 5.01
N PHE A 6 -14.51 5.25 3.83
CA PHE A 6 -13.13 4.78 3.72
C PHE A 6 -12.18 5.67 4.54
N ALA A 7 -12.31 6.99 4.38
CA ALA A 7 -11.40 7.91 5.08
C ALA A 7 -11.55 7.77 6.59
N ARG A 8 -12.77 7.63 7.06
CA ARG A 8 -13.02 7.53 8.49
C ARG A 8 -12.42 6.24 9.05
N ILE A 9 -12.64 5.14 8.37
CA ILE A 9 -12.16 3.86 8.87
C ILE A 9 -10.65 3.77 8.74
N LEU A 10 -10.08 4.30 7.67
CA LEU A 10 -8.62 4.31 7.53
C LEU A 10 -7.96 5.13 8.64
N THR A 11 -8.54 6.28 8.95
CA THR A 11 -7.99 7.11 10.02
C THR A 11 -8.00 6.37 11.35
N ARG A 12 -9.11 5.71 11.66
CA ARG A 12 -9.19 4.95 12.90
C ARG A 12 -8.20 3.79 12.92
N TYR A 13 -8.03 3.14 11.78
CA TYR A 13 -7.08 2.05 11.70
C TYR A 13 -5.67 2.51 12.00
N LEU A 14 -5.24 3.61 11.39
CA LEU A 14 -3.87 4.07 11.54
C LEU A 14 -3.61 4.74 12.88
N SER A 15 -4.59 5.43 13.44
CA SER A 15 -4.35 6.21 14.64
C SER A 15 -4.77 5.52 15.92
N GLU A 16 -5.69 4.56 15.85
CA GLU A 16 -6.21 3.92 17.05
C GLU A 16 -5.97 2.42 17.07
N PHE A 17 -6.28 1.74 15.99
CA PHE A 17 -6.21 0.29 15.99
C PHE A 17 -4.78 -0.22 16.03
N LEU A 18 -3.94 0.27 15.13
CA LEU A 18 -2.57 -0.21 15.08
C LEU A 18 -1.80 0.08 16.35
N PRO A 19 -1.79 1.34 16.84
CA PRO A 19 -1.01 1.59 18.05
C PRO A 19 -1.60 0.96 19.30
N GLY A 20 -2.91 0.85 19.38
CA GLY A 20 -3.55 0.39 20.60
C GLY A 20 -3.80 -1.09 20.65
N GLN A 21 -4.43 -1.63 19.62
CA GLN A 21 -4.90 -3.01 19.68
C GLN A 21 -3.91 -4.01 19.12
N ARG A 22 -3.17 -3.63 18.10
CA ARG A 22 -2.20 -4.55 17.51
C ARG A 22 -0.84 -4.42 18.15
N ASN A 23 -0.61 -3.33 18.86
CA ASN A 23 0.66 -3.13 19.55
C ASN A 23 1.86 -3.24 18.60
N VAL A 24 1.73 -2.65 17.42
CA VAL A 24 2.82 -2.69 16.45
C VAL A 24 3.77 -1.51 16.68
N SER A 25 4.99 -1.66 16.18
CA SER A 25 6.01 -0.64 16.39
C SER A 25 5.69 0.62 15.61
N PRO A 26 6.24 1.77 16.03
CA PRO A 26 6.05 3.01 15.27
C PRO A 26 6.58 2.92 13.84
N ASN A 27 7.66 2.16 13.64
CA ASN A 27 8.19 1.99 12.28
C ASN A 27 7.21 1.26 11.38
N THR A 28 6.55 0.24 11.92
CA THR A 28 5.55 -0.48 11.15
C THR A 28 4.38 0.41 10.80
N ILE A 29 3.94 1.22 11.77
CA ILE A 29 2.83 2.14 11.50
C ILE A 29 3.22 3.13 10.41
N ARG A 30 4.44 3.64 10.45
CA ARG A 30 4.89 4.57 9.42
C ARG A 30 4.94 3.91 8.07
N SER A 31 5.41 2.68 8.02
CA SER A 31 5.46 1.93 6.76
C SER A 31 4.06 1.72 6.18
N TYR A 32 3.12 1.36 7.04
CA TYR A 32 1.74 1.18 6.58
C TYR A 32 1.13 2.49 6.11
N ARG A 33 1.41 3.56 6.85
CA ARG A 33 0.92 4.87 6.44
C ARG A 33 1.45 5.25 5.05
N ASP A 34 2.73 4.95 4.81
CA ASP A 34 3.32 5.23 3.50
C ASP A 34 2.66 4.43 2.40
N ALA A 35 2.30 3.19 2.69
CA ALA A 35 1.60 2.37 1.70
C ALA A 35 0.31 3.05 1.27
N PHE A 36 -0.45 3.57 2.23
CA PHE A 36 -1.71 4.21 1.89
C PHE A 36 -1.53 5.56 1.24
N LYS A 37 -0.46 6.27 1.59
CA LYS A 37 -0.16 7.50 0.87
C LYS A 37 0.09 7.23 -0.60
N GLN A 38 0.83 6.18 -0.90
CA GLN A 38 1.09 5.82 -2.28
C GLN A 38 -0.16 5.35 -2.99
N MET A 39 -1.01 4.59 -2.30
CA MET A 39 -2.26 4.16 -2.89
C MET A 39 -3.15 5.35 -3.23
N LEU A 40 -3.23 6.31 -2.32
CA LEU A 40 -4.03 7.49 -2.57
C LEU A 40 -3.48 8.28 -3.74
N LYS A 41 -2.16 8.38 -3.84
CA LYS A 41 -1.56 9.07 -4.98
C LYS A 41 -1.89 8.36 -6.29
N PHE A 42 -1.85 7.03 -6.27
CA PHE A 42 -2.21 6.27 -7.44
C PHE A 42 -3.66 6.56 -7.87
N PHE A 43 -4.57 6.66 -6.90
CA PHE A 43 -5.96 6.92 -7.23
C PHE A 43 -6.16 8.33 -7.79
N ILE A 44 -5.41 9.29 -7.28
CA ILE A 44 -5.46 10.63 -7.85
C ILE A 44 -4.95 10.62 -9.28
N ASP A 45 -3.80 10.00 -9.49
CA ASP A 45 -3.16 10.04 -10.81
C ASP A 45 -3.91 9.24 -11.86
N SER A 46 -4.46 8.10 -11.45
CA SER A 46 -5.07 7.18 -12.41
C SER A 46 -6.56 7.41 -12.61
N TYR A 47 -7.26 7.81 -11.56
CA TYR A 47 -8.71 7.92 -11.62
C TYR A 47 -9.23 9.30 -11.27
N ARG A 48 -8.34 10.22 -10.95
CA ARG A 48 -8.70 11.57 -10.56
C ARG A 48 -9.58 11.60 -9.31
N LEU A 49 -9.40 10.61 -8.45
CA LEU A 49 -10.13 10.53 -7.20
C LEU A 49 -9.28 11.09 -6.08
N THR A 50 -9.70 12.21 -5.53
CA THR A 50 -8.98 12.80 -4.42
C THR A 50 -9.30 12.05 -3.14
N PRO A 51 -8.43 12.12 -2.14
CA PRO A 51 -8.68 11.39 -0.89
C PRO A 51 -10.01 11.73 -0.24
N GLU A 52 -10.49 12.95 -0.44
CA GLU A 52 -11.75 13.35 0.17
C GLU A 52 -12.95 12.67 -0.47
N ARG A 53 -12.77 12.10 -1.65
CA ARG A 53 -13.88 11.53 -2.39
C ARG A 53 -13.82 10.01 -2.52
N ILE A 54 -12.73 9.40 -2.12
CA ILE A 54 -12.61 7.95 -2.24
C ILE A 54 -13.52 7.27 -1.23
N THR A 55 -14.30 6.32 -1.71
CA THR A 55 -15.14 5.49 -0.86
C THR A 55 -14.71 4.04 -1.03
N PHE A 56 -15.26 3.16 -0.17
CA PHE A 56 -14.96 1.74 -0.33
C PHE A 56 -15.42 1.20 -1.68
N LYS A 57 -16.45 1.78 -2.25
CA LYS A 57 -16.92 1.33 -3.56
C LYS A 57 -15.89 1.59 -4.65
N ASP A 58 -15.04 2.58 -4.45
CA ASP A 58 -14.00 2.90 -5.42
C ASP A 58 -12.82 1.97 -5.35
N ILE A 59 -12.67 1.25 -4.25
CA ILE A 59 -11.50 0.40 -4.04
C ILE A 59 -11.87 -1.04 -4.32
N THR A 60 -11.61 -1.45 -5.55
CA THR A 60 -11.95 -2.80 -5.99
C THR A 60 -10.67 -3.63 -6.08
N VAL A 61 -10.85 -4.95 -6.16
CA VAL A 61 -9.71 -5.84 -6.28
C VAL A 61 -8.92 -5.53 -7.55
N ASP A 62 -9.63 -5.18 -8.62
CA ASP A 62 -8.94 -4.86 -9.88
C ASP A 62 -8.09 -3.61 -9.74
N ARG A 63 -8.59 -2.60 -9.08
CA ARG A 63 -7.83 -1.38 -8.89
C ARG A 63 -6.64 -1.59 -7.96
N ILE A 64 -6.78 -2.44 -6.97
CA ILE A 64 -5.63 -2.76 -6.12
C ILE A 64 -4.55 -3.47 -6.92
N LYS A 65 -4.96 -4.39 -7.81
CA LYS A 65 -3.99 -5.04 -8.68
C LYS A 65 -3.29 -4.04 -9.58
N GLU A 66 -4.04 -3.08 -10.10
CA GLU A 66 -3.43 -2.04 -10.91
C GLU A 66 -2.46 -1.19 -10.11
N PHE A 67 -2.80 -0.91 -8.86
CA PHE A 67 -1.91 -0.18 -8.00
C PHE A 67 -0.58 -0.93 -7.80
N LEU A 68 -0.66 -2.23 -7.60
CA LEU A 68 0.55 -3.02 -7.42
C LEU A 68 1.42 -3.02 -8.68
N LEU A 69 0.79 -3.09 -9.85
CA LEU A 69 1.52 -2.97 -11.10
C LEU A 69 2.15 -1.59 -11.25
N TRP A 70 1.40 -0.58 -10.88
CA TRP A 70 1.89 0.79 -10.94
C TRP A 70 3.14 0.96 -10.08
N LEU A 71 3.13 0.35 -8.88
CA LEU A 71 4.30 0.40 -8.03
C LEU A 71 5.53 -0.19 -8.71
N GLU A 72 5.36 -1.33 -9.36
CA GLU A 72 6.49 -1.99 -10.00
C GLU A 72 6.96 -1.26 -11.23
N LYS A 73 6.03 -0.74 -12.03
CA LYS A 73 6.39 -0.15 -13.31
C LYS A 73 6.71 1.34 -13.23
N GLU A 74 5.89 2.08 -12.51
CA GLU A 74 6.07 3.52 -12.48
C GLU A 74 6.96 3.97 -11.34
N ARG A 75 6.89 3.26 -10.21
CA ARG A 75 7.71 3.63 -9.06
C ARG A 75 8.93 2.75 -8.91
N CYS A 76 9.05 1.74 -9.72
CA CYS A 76 10.22 0.85 -9.75
C CYS A 76 10.57 0.25 -8.39
N VAL A 77 9.55 -0.11 -7.63
CA VAL A 77 9.81 -0.72 -6.33
C VAL A 77 10.18 -2.18 -6.51
N SER A 78 10.90 -2.70 -5.54
CA SER A 78 11.26 -4.12 -5.55
C SER A 78 10.04 -4.98 -5.24
N ILE A 79 10.19 -6.28 -5.49
CA ILE A 79 9.12 -7.20 -5.15
C ILE A 79 8.86 -7.21 -3.65
N ASN A 80 9.91 -7.10 -2.84
CA ASN A 80 9.73 -7.02 -1.40
C ASN A 80 8.91 -5.80 -1.00
N THR A 81 9.22 -4.66 -1.57
CA THR A 81 8.48 -3.44 -1.25
C THR A 81 7.04 -3.56 -1.73
N ARG A 82 6.85 -4.10 -2.92
CA ARG A 82 5.49 -4.31 -3.44
C ARG A 82 4.70 -5.21 -2.48
N ASN A 83 5.32 -6.27 -1.99
CA ASN A 83 4.66 -7.18 -1.07
C ASN A 83 4.38 -6.52 0.28
N GLN A 84 5.26 -5.64 0.74
CA GLN A 84 5.00 -4.89 1.96
C GLN A 84 3.79 -3.99 1.83
N ARG A 85 3.64 -3.35 0.68
CA ARG A 85 2.47 -2.52 0.45
C ARG A 85 1.20 -3.35 0.44
N LEU A 86 1.27 -4.52 -0.19
CA LEU A 86 0.12 -5.42 -0.19
C LEU A 86 -0.21 -5.91 1.21
N ALA A 87 0.81 -6.19 2.02
CA ALA A 87 0.57 -6.61 3.40
C ALA A 87 -0.17 -5.55 4.18
N ALA A 88 0.18 -4.28 3.96
CA ALA A 88 -0.52 -3.20 4.64
C ALA A 88 -1.98 -3.15 4.21
N ILE A 89 -2.22 -3.32 2.92
CA ILE A 89 -3.59 -3.31 2.40
C ILE A 89 -4.38 -4.48 2.96
N HIS A 90 -3.76 -5.67 3.01
CA HIS A 90 -4.41 -6.84 3.58
C HIS A 90 -4.78 -6.61 5.04
N SER A 91 -3.85 -6.07 5.81
CA SER A 91 -4.09 -5.81 7.22
C SER A 91 -5.26 -4.84 7.40
N PHE A 92 -5.28 -3.79 6.60
CA PHE A 92 -6.35 -2.83 6.69
C PHE A 92 -7.70 -3.44 6.36
N PHE A 93 -7.78 -4.25 5.31
CA PHE A 93 -9.07 -4.79 4.92
C PHE A 93 -9.55 -5.88 5.88
N ARG A 94 -8.65 -6.58 6.56
CA ARG A 94 -9.09 -7.46 7.64
C ARG A 94 -9.76 -6.67 8.75
N TYR A 95 -9.18 -5.54 9.09
CA TYR A 95 -9.79 -4.67 10.09
C TYR A 95 -11.08 -4.07 9.58
N ALA A 96 -11.05 -3.54 8.37
CA ALA A 96 -12.18 -2.79 7.84
C ALA A 96 -13.43 -3.66 7.69
N GLN A 97 -13.27 -4.92 7.27
CA GLN A 97 -14.43 -5.75 7.04
C GLN A 97 -15.13 -6.11 8.35
N SER A 98 -14.41 -6.09 9.47
CA SER A 98 -15.07 -6.33 10.75
C SER A 98 -15.79 -5.09 11.24
N GLU A 99 -15.31 -3.90 10.85
CA GLU A 99 -15.95 -2.65 11.26
C GLU A 99 -17.09 -2.26 10.32
N TYR A 100 -17.05 -2.74 9.10
CA TYR A 100 -18.01 -2.32 8.08
C TYR A 100 -18.35 -3.54 7.21
N PRO A 101 -19.28 -4.37 7.67
CA PRO A 101 -19.54 -5.63 6.97
C PRO A 101 -20.00 -5.50 5.52
N ASP A 102 -20.47 -4.33 5.13
CA ASP A 102 -20.94 -4.14 3.76
C ASP A 102 -19.85 -4.38 2.72
N ILE A 103 -18.58 -4.29 3.12
CA ILE A 103 -17.49 -4.48 2.18
C ILE A 103 -16.89 -5.88 2.22
N LEU A 104 -17.57 -6.81 2.89
CA LEU A 104 -16.98 -8.14 3.10
C LEU A 104 -16.62 -8.84 1.80
N TYR A 105 -17.49 -8.77 0.82
CA TYR A 105 -17.26 -9.48 -0.43
C TYR A 105 -15.99 -8.98 -1.13
N GLU A 106 -15.89 -7.68 -1.32
CA GLU A 106 -14.73 -7.13 -2.01
C GLU A 106 -13.47 -7.29 -1.16
N SER A 107 -13.60 -7.18 0.16
CA SER A 107 -12.46 -7.38 1.05
C SER A 107 -11.89 -8.78 0.90
N GLN A 108 -12.75 -9.79 0.83
CA GLN A 108 -12.27 -11.15 0.67
C GLN A 108 -11.52 -11.32 -0.64
N ARG A 109 -11.97 -10.68 -1.69
CA ARG A 109 -11.28 -10.74 -2.96
C ARG A 109 -9.92 -10.06 -2.89
N ILE A 110 -9.85 -8.93 -2.21
CA ILE A 110 -8.58 -8.23 -2.04
C ILE A 110 -7.62 -9.06 -1.20
N LEU A 111 -8.12 -9.67 -0.14
CA LEU A 111 -7.29 -10.52 0.70
C LEU A 111 -6.80 -11.76 -0.04
N GLY A 112 -7.45 -12.10 -1.13
CA GLY A 112 -7.03 -13.21 -1.96
C GLY A 112 -5.90 -12.90 -2.93
N ILE A 113 -5.47 -11.64 -3.03
CA ILE A 113 -4.36 -11.31 -3.91
C ILE A 113 -3.09 -11.91 -3.33
N PRO A 114 -2.38 -12.75 -4.10
CA PRO A 114 -1.21 -13.42 -3.53
C PRO A 114 0.01 -12.52 -3.53
N PHE A 115 0.89 -12.79 -2.60
CA PHE A 115 2.19 -12.15 -2.61
C PHE A 115 3.05 -12.77 -3.70
N LYS A 116 3.92 -11.97 -4.28
CA LYS A 116 4.86 -12.49 -5.25
C LYS A 116 6.02 -13.16 -4.54
N LYS A 117 6.50 -14.23 -5.14
CA LYS A 117 7.66 -14.90 -4.59
C LYS A 117 8.89 -14.03 -4.75
N THR A 118 9.68 -13.96 -3.70
CA THR A 118 10.98 -13.33 -3.79
C THR A 118 12.00 -14.43 -3.90
N ASN A 119 13.03 -14.15 -4.66
CA ASN A 119 14.10 -15.11 -4.87
C ASN A 119 15.40 -14.48 -4.45
N HIS A 120 15.97 -15.00 -3.39
CA HIS A 120 17.21 -14.41 -2.86
C HIS A 120 18.35 -14.48 -3.85
N ALA A 121 18.35 -15.52 -4.64
CA ALA A 121 19.43 -15.69 -5.59
C ALA A 121 19.28 -14.78 -6.80
N SER A 122 18.11 -14.26 -7.03
CA SER A 122 17.92 -13.49 -8.24
C SER A 122 18.44 -12.09 -8.05
N ILE A 123 19.18 -11.66 -9.04
CA ILE A 123 19.57 -10.28 -9.11
C ILE A 123 18.43 -9.53 -9.70
N GLN A 124 18.12 -8.42 -9.11
CA GLN A 124 17.02 -7.62 -9.62
C GLN A 124 17.39 -7.04 -10.96
N TYR A 125 16.60 -7.35 -11.94
CA TYR A 125 16.81 -6.79 -13.27
C TYR A 125 16.08 -5.46 -13.34
N LEU A 126 16.80 -4.42 -13.09
CA LEU A 126 16.25 -3.10 -13.16
C LEU A 126 16.40 -2.57 -14.57
N SER A 127 15.36 -1.96 -15.07
CA SER A 127 15.47 -1.26 -16.34
C SER A 127 16.41 -0.08 -16.18
N MET A 128 16.87 0.44 -17.29
CA MET A 128 17.72 1.62 -17.21
C MET A 128 17.01 2.78 -16.54
N GLU A 129 15.72 2.89 -16.78
CA GLU A 129 14.96 3.95 -16.15
C GLU A 129 14.89 3.79 -14.65
N CYS A 130 14.70 2.56 -14.18
CA CYS A 130 14.67 2.33 -12.75
C CYS A 130 16.02 2.57 -12.12
N LEU A 131 17.08 2.19 -12.80
CA LEU A 131 18.42 2.49 -12.30
C LEU A 131 18.64 3.97 -12.17
N LYS A 132 18.19 4.73 -13.14
CA LYS A 132 18.32 6.18 -13.07
C LYS A 132 17.60 6.72 -11.86
N LEU A 133 16.39 6.25 -11.63
CA LEU A 133 15.63 6.68 -10.47
C LEU A 133 16.37 6.41 -9.17
N LEU A 134 16.93 5.22 -9.06
CA LEU A 134 17.65 4.86 -7.85
C LEU A 134 18.88 5.72 -7.65
N LEU A 135 19.59 6.01 -8.72
CA LEU A 135 20.78 6.83 -8.62
C LEU A 135 20.48 8.27 -8.27
N GLU A 136 19.29 8.73 -8.61
CA GLU A 136 18.88 10.07 -8.29
C GLU A 136 18.27 10.19 -6.90
N GLN A 137 18.06 9.06 -6.23
CA GLN A 137 17.50 9.10 -4.90
C GLN A 137 18.51 9.65 -3.90
N PRO A 138 18.00 10.28 -2.85
CA PRO A 138 18.92 10.73 -1.81
C PRO A 138 19.53 9.58 -1.07
N ASP A 139 20.39 9.90 -0.19
CA ASP A 139 21.26 8.97 0.46
C ASP A 139 20.67 7.99 1.38
N THR A 140 19.43 8.12 1.76
CA THR A 140 18.85 7.17 2.65
C THR A 140 19.03 5.77 2.16
N PHE A 141 18.87 5.59 0.86
CA PHE A 141 19.00 4.28 0.27
C PHE A 141 20.43 3.79 0.40
N THR A 142 21.37 4.67 0.18
CA THR A 142 22.77 4.34 0.27
C THR A 142 23.14 3.87 1.66
N LYS A 143 22.64 4.55 2.65
CA LYS A 143 22.95 4.17 4.01
C LYS A 143 22.52 2.77 4.33
N LYS A 144 21.38 2.39 3.88
CA LYS A 144 20.93 1.04 4.11
C LYS A 144 21.77 0.05 3.37
N GLY A 145 22.19 0.40 2.20
CA GLY A 145 22.98 -0.50 1.40
C GLY A 145 24.27 -0.87 2.03
N ARG A 146 24.76 -0.07 2.94
CA ARG A 146 26.01 -0.35 3.56
C ARG A 146 25.96 -1.39 4.63
N ARG A 147 24.82 -1.76 5.00
CA ARG A 147 24.78 -2.75 6.04
C ARG A 147 24.82 -4.11 5.49
#